data_7e3901f573e6f0786810dce75ab4ae79
#
_entry.id   7e3901f573e6f0786810dce75ab4ae79
#
_cell.length_a   1.000
_cell.length_b   1.000
_cell.length_c   1.000
_cell.angle_alpha   90.00
_cell.angle_beta   90.00
_cell.angle_gamma   90.00
#
_symmetry.space_group_name_H-M   'P 1'
#
loop_
_entity.id
_entity.type
_entity.pdbx_description
1 polymer ?
#
loop_
_entity_poly.entity_id
_entity_poly.type
_entity_poly.pdbx_seq_one_letter_code
_entity_poly.pdbx_strand_id
1 'polypeptide(L)'
;MYHKFKICIVLFFLAHNSFSQIGIPVYSDYLSDNYYLLHPSMAGAANCDKIRLTARKQWFDMADAPSLQTLSYNGRLGEKSGVGIILFNDKNGYSSQKGAKLTYAHHLMFSRDELDLNQLSFGMSADFYQGQLDQTEWLQTGDIDPIVNGIIVRDASYFNLDIGASYNFLDFYVHGTIQNLIETKRKIYTETESANLRRYLFSAGYVFGDRDKILWEPSLMFQLVDQTKEKSIDINIKAYKNMDFGRLWAVLSYRSSFDGAEYNSGSGVSSQRLQYLTPIIGVNYNKFMFAYTYSYLAGEVNFGNGGFHQITFGIDLFCKREKYDCNCPAIN
;
A
#
# COMPACT_ATOMS: atom_id res chain seq x y z
N MET A 1 -38.33 -36.26 -0.74
CA MET A 1 -36.86 -36.32 -0.67
C MET A 1 -36.17 -35.27 -1.59
N TYR A 2 -36.69 -34.95 -2.75
CA TYR A 2 -36.15 -33.98 -3.71
C TYR A 2 -36.12 -32.50 -3.23
N HIS A 3 -37.06 -32.07 -2.39
CA HIS A 3 -37.09 -30.68 -1.91
C HIS A 3 -36.00 -30.36 -0.88
N LYS A 4 -35.64 -31.31 -0.01
CA LYS A 4 -34.57 -31.14 0.97
C LYS A 4 -33.16 -31.05 0.30
N PHE A 5 -32.98 -31.74 -0.81
CA PHE A 5 -31.74 -31.72 -1.58
C PHE A 5 -31.53 -30.37 -2.31
N LYS A 6 -32.59 -29.76 -2.82
CA LYS A 6 -32.52 -28.43 -3.44
C LYS A 6 -32.22 -27.32 -2.43
N ILE A 7 -32.70 -27.43 -1.20
CA ILE A 7 -32.42 -26.46 -0.11
C ILE A 7 -30.96 -26.55 0.32
N CYS A 8 -30.36 -27.75 0.39
CA CYS A 8 -28.92 -27.90 0.68
C CYS A 8 -28.04 -27.33 -0.43
N ILE A 9 -28.40 -27.41 -1.70
CA ILE A 9 -27.65 -26.83 -2.81
C ILE A 9 -27.74 -25.30 -2.78
N VAL A 10 -28.90 -24.73 -2.44
CA VAL A 10 -29.05 -23.26 -2.33
C VAL A 10 -28.30 -22.71 -1.13
N LEU A 11 -28.25 -23.42 0.00
CA LEU A 11 -27.44 -23.03 1.17
C LEU A 11 -25.92 -23.15 0.91
N PHE A 12 -25.48 -24.04 0.03
CA PHE A 12 -24.07 -24.15 -0.34
C PHE A 12 -23.58 -22.98 -1.21
N PHE A 13 -24.48 -22.33 -1.98
CA PHE A 13 -24.14 -21.12 -2.76
C PHE A 13 -24.20 -19.81 -1.96
N LEU A 14 -24.68 -19.83 -0.72
CA LEU A 14 -24.72 -18.66 0.17
C LEU A 14 -23.51 -18.54 1.11
N ALA A 15 -22.55 -19.45 1.01
CA ALA A 15 -21.27 -19.31 1.70
C ALA A 15 -20.41 -18.24 0.99
N HIS A 16 -20.76 -16.97 1.17
CA HIS A 16 -19.90 -15.86 0.76
C HIS A 16 -18.68 -15.84 1.67
N ASN A 17 -17.52 -16.06 1.07
CA ASN A 17 -16.24 -15.97 1.73
C ASN A 17 -16.03 -14.53 2.19
N SER A 18 -16.03 -14.30 3.49
CA SER A 18 -15.59 -13.04 4.09
C SER A 18 -14.08 -12.96 3.96
N PHE A 19 -13.57 -12.04 3.16
CA PHE A 19 -12.15 -11.88 2.94
C PHE A 19 -11.58 -10.83 3.89
N SER A 20 -10.60 -11.21 4.69
CA SER A 20 -9.87 -10.31 5.57
C SER A 20 -8.65 -9.75 4.84
N GLN A 21 -8.43 -8.45 4.94
CA GLN A 21 -7.25 -7.77 4.39
C GLN A 21 -5.98 -8.26 5.07
N ILE A 22 -4.91 -8.44 4.30
CA ILE A 22 -3.66 -9.02 4.76
C ILE A 22 -2.49 -8.20 4.27
N GLY A 23 -1.59 -7.83 5.19
CA GLY A 23 -0.37 -7.08 4.89
C GLY A 23 -0.57 -5.57 4.90
N ILE A 24 0.46 -4.84 4.50
CA ILE A 24 0.41 -3.38 4.38
C ILE A 24 -0.62 -3.02 3.31
N PRO A 25 -1.63 -2.21 3.64
CA PRO A 25 -2.60 -1.76 2.67
C PRO A 25 -1.91 -1.00 1.53
N VAL A 26 -2.39 -1.20 0.30
CA VAL A 26 -1.83 -0.55 -0.88
C VAL A 26 -2.49 0.80 -1.07
N TYR A 27 -1.72 1.87 -0.96
CA TYR A 27 -2.17 3.23 -1.17
C TYR A 27 -1.33 3.92 -2.23
N SER A 28 -1.97 4.71 -3.09
CA SER A 28 -1.31 5.45 -4.16
C SER A 28 -0.41 6.59 -3.66
N ASP A 29 -0.65 7.08 -2.45
CA ASP A 29 0.18 8.11 -1.84
C ASP A 29 1.63 7.64 -1.60
N TYR A 30 1.88 6.33 -1.53
CA TYR A 30 3.25 5.80 -1.50
C TYR A 30 4.04 6.06 -2.79
N LEU A 31 3.35 6.19 -3.92
CA LEU A 31 3.98 6.59 -5.19
C LEU A 31 4.44 8.04 -5.18
N SER A 32 4.03 8.85 -4.21
CA SER A 32 4.46 10.24 -4.13
C SER A 32 5.92 10.39 -3.67
N ASP A 33 6.41 9.49 -2.83
CA ASP A 33 7.77 9.55 -2.28
C ASP A 33 8.39 8.18 -1.96
N ASN A 34 7.60 7.19 -1.57
CA ASN A 34 8.09 5.91 -1.06
C ASN A 34 7.66 4.71 -1.91
N TYR A 35 8.08 4.67 -3.17
CA TYR A 35 7.82 3.56 -4.10
C TYR A 35 8.20 2.19 -3.53
N TYR A 36 9.20 2.16 -2.64
CA TYR A 36 9.70 0.94 -2.00
C TYR A 36 8.63 0.22 -1.15
N LEU A 37 7.69 0.95 -0.56
CA LEU A 37 6.57 0.32 0.17
C LEU A 37 5.70 -0.58 -0.70
N LEU A 38 5.62 -0.30 -2.00
CA LEU A 38 4.80 -1.04 -2.96
C LEU A 38 5.63 -2.00 -3.82
N HIS A 39 6.82 -1.57 -4.21
CA HIS A 39 7.63 -2.23 -5.23
C HIS A 39 9.00 -2.61 -4.67
N PRO A 40 9.24 -3.89 -4.34
CA PRO A 40 10.53 -4.34 -3.79
C PRO A 40 11.71 -4.06 -4.72
N SER A 41 11.48 -4.01 -6.03
CA SER A 41 12.47 -3.64 -7.04
C SER A 41 13.01 -2.20 -6.90
N MET A 42 12.33 -1.34 -6.12
CA MET A 42 12.75 0.03 -5.88
C MET A 42 13.64 0.19 -4.64
N ALA A 43 13.94 -0.89 -3.91
CA ALA A 43 14.87 -0.82 -2.78
C ALA A 43 16.27 -0.39 -3.27
N GLY A 44 16.79 0.72 -2.72
CA GLY A 44 18.09 1.27 -3.12
C GLY A 44 18.18 1.76 -4.57
N ALA A 45 17.05 1.96 -5.27
CA ALA A 45 17.06 2.51 -6.63
C ALA A 45 17.46 4.00 -6.64
N ALA A 46 17.15 4.72 -5.58
CA ALA A 46 17.44 6.15 -5.46
C ALA A 46 18.94 6.45 -5.21
N ASN A 47 19.32 7.69 -5.46
CA ASN A 47 20.67 8.19 -5.20
C ASN A 47 21.00 8.33 -3.71
N CYS A 48 20.00 8.43 -2.86
CA CYS A 48 20.11 8.53 -1.40
C CYS A 48 19.58 7.27 -0.74
N ASP A 49 20.13 6.94 0.42
CA ASP A 49 19.46 6.04 1.35
C ASP A 49 18.27 6.77 1.95
N LYS A 50 17.11 6.13 1.96
CA LYS A 50 15.85 6.75 2.41
C LYS A 50 15.35 6.10 3.69
N ILE A 51 15.10 6.92 4.70
CA ILE A 51 14.30 6.52 5.88
C ILE A 51 12.95 7.24 5.78
N ARG A 52 11.86 6.50 5.95
CA ARG A 52 10.50 7.05 5.94
C ARG A 52 9.70 6.50 7.11
N LEU A 53 9.13 7.41 7.88
CA LEU A 53 8.18 7.11 8.95
C LEU A 53 6.82 7.66 8.55
N THR A 54 5.81 6.79 8.52
CA THR A 54 4.44 7.16 8.17
C THR A 54 3.51 6.78 9.31
N ALA A 55 2.64 7.69 9.71
CA ALA A 55 1.56 7.46 10.66
C ALA A 55 0.23 7.86 10.05
N ARG A 56 -0.69 6.92 9.95
CA ARG A 56 -2.04 7.08 9.39
C ARG A 56 -3.08 6.76 10.44
N LYS A 57 -4.14 7.55 10.52
CA LYS A 57 -5.30 7.31 11.37
C LYS A 57 -6.59 7.66 10.62
N GLN A 58 -7.61 6.81 10.78
CA GLN A 58 -8.99 7.07 10.37
C GLN A 58 -9.81 7.48 11.59
N TRP A 59 -10.91 8.21 11.40
CA TRP A 59 -11.93 8.49 12.41
C TRP A 59 -11.35 8.94 13.76
N PHE A 60 -10.84 10.17 13.79
CA PHE A 60 -10.15 10.70 14.99
C PHE A 60 -10.99 10.68 16.27
N ASP A 61 -12.30 10.68 16.15
CA ASP A 61 -13.25 10.72 17.27
C ASP A 61 -13.48 9.34 17.91
N MET A 62 -12.90 8.25 17.35
CA MET A 62 -13.05 6.90 17.87
C MET A 62 -11.75 6.41 18.50
N ALA A 63 -11.86 5.80 19.70
CA ALA A 63 -10.69 5.32 20.44
C ALA A 63 -9.93 4.22 19.71
N ASP A 64 -10.64 3.22 19.14
CA ASP A 64 -10.08 2.07 18.44
C ASP A 64 -10.14 2.20 16.91
N ALA A 65 -10.08 3.43 16.44
CA ALA A 65 -10.07 3.75 15.02
C ALA A 65 -8.88 3.10 14.28
N PRO A 66 -9.07 2.67 13.02
CA PRO A 66 -8.00 2.11 12.21
C PRO A 66 -6.77 3.01 12.16
N SER A 67 -5.61 2.45 12.45
CA SER A 67 -4.33 3.16 12.43
C SER A 67 -3.23 2.29 11.85
N LEU A 68 -2.40 2.88 10.99
CA LEU A 68 -1.25 2.22 10.38
C LEU A 68 -0.01 3.06 10.63
N GLN A 69 1.03 2.41 11.13
CA GLN A 69 2.35 2.98 11.29
C GLN A 69 3.34 2.18 10.47
N THR A 70 4.18 2.84 9.68
CA THR A 70 5.25 2.18 8.92
C THR A 70 6.56 2.93 9.13
N LEU A 71 7.63 2.18 9.34
CA LEU A 71 9.01 2.66 9.29
C LEU A 71 9.72 1.88 8.20
N SER A 72 10.25 2.56 7.21
CA SER A 72 11.02 1.95 6.15
C SER A 72 12.40 2.56 6.04
N TYR A 73 13.38 1.72 5.77
CA TYR A 73 14.72 2.09 5.32
C TYR A 73 15.02 1.34 4.04
N ASN A 74 15.57 2.01 3.06
CA ASN A 74 16.17 1.37 1.91
C ASN A 74 17.39 2.17 1.44
N GLY A 75 18.39 1.44 0.97
CA GLY A 75 19.63 2.04 0.52
C GLY A 75 20.40 1.13 -0.43
N ARG A 76 21.37 1.70 -1.09
CA ARG A 76 22.17 0.99 -2.09
C ARG A 76 23.36 0.27 -1.45
N LEU A 77 23.46 -1.02 -1.72
CA LEU A 77 24.59 -1.86 -1.34
C LEU A 77 25.51 -2.07 -2.56
N GLY A 78 26.58 -1.26 -2.64
CA GLY A 78 27.45 -1.23 -3.81
C GLY A 78 26.82 -0.51 -5.01
N GLU A 79 27.16 -0.93 -6.24
CA GLU A 79 26.74 -0.21 -7.46
C GLU A 79 25.42 -0.71 -8.02
N LYS A 80 25.14 -2.00 -7.89
CA LYS A 80 24.04 -2.69 -8.57
C LYS A 80 23.02 -3.33 -7.65
N SER A 81 23.26 -3.32 -6.35
CA SER A 81 22.39 -3.97 -5.39
C SER A 81 21.75 -2.97 -4.43
N GLY A 82 20.52 -3.22 -4.03
CA GLY A 82 19.81 -2.47 -3.02
C GLY A 82 19.28 -3.39 -1.94
N VAL A 83 19.18 -2.87 -0.73
CA VAL A 83 18.61 -3.56 0.42
C VAL A 83 17.59 -2.66 1.11
N GLY A 84 16.63 -3.25 1.78
CA GLY A 84 15.67 -2.47 2.55
C GLY A 84 14.99 -3.28 3.62
N ILE A 85 14.45 -2.56 4.58
CA ILE A 85 13.60 -3.10 5.65
C ILE A 85 12.37 -2.21 5.81
N ILE A 86 11.22 -2.83 6.01
CA ILE A 86 9.97 -2.17 6.39
C ILE A 86 9.48 -2.81 7.66
N LEU A 87 9.20 -1.99 8.67
CA LEU A 87 8.49 -2.38 9.87
C LEU A 87 7.12 -1.74 9.84
N PHE A 88 6.09 -2.46 10.22
CA PHE A 88 4.75 -1.91 10.27
C PHE A 88 3.96 -2.42 11.46
N ASN A 89 2.98 -1.62 11.87
CA ASN A 89 1.98 -1.93 12.88
C ASN A 89 0.63 -1.38 12.39
N ASP A 90 -0.29 -2.27 12.09
CA ASP A 90 -1.65 -1.98 11.67
C ASP A 90 -2.62 -2.42 12.76
N LYS A 91 -3.47 -1.51 13.23
CA LYS A 91 -4.51 -1.79 14.21
C LYS A 91 -5.85 -1.38 13.62
N ASN A 92 -6.85 -2.26 13.71
CA ASN A 92 -8.21 -2.01 13.30
C ASN A 92 -9.18 -2.65 14.29
N GLY A 93 -9.69 -1.85 15.24
CA GLY A 93 -10.48 -2.34 16.34
C GLY A 93 -9.72 -3.38 17.17
N TYR A 94 -10.31 -4.53 17.35
CA TYR A 94 -9.75 -5.67 18.11
C TYR A 94 -8.67 -6.45 17.34
N SER A 95 -8.55 -6.21 16.04
CA SER A 95 -7.54 -6.86 15.19
C SER A 95 -6.30 -5.99 15.08
N SER A 96 -5.14 -6.58 15.28
CA SER A 96 -3.85 -5.92 15.02
C SER A 96 -2.93 -6.85 14.23
N GLN A 97 -2.10 -6.23 13.40
CA GLN A 97 -1.09 -6.93 12.63
C GLN A 97 0.23 -6.16 12.69
N LYS A 98 1.28 -6.84 13.06
CA LYS A 98 2.65 -6.32 13.07
C LYS A 98 3.49 -7.14 12.12
N GLY A 99 4.51 -6.54 11.54
CA GLY A 99 5.38 -7.29 10.68
C GLY A 99 6.65 -6.57 10.30
N ALA A 100 7.52 -7.35 9.68
CA ALA A 100 8.78 -6.91 9.10
C ALA A 100 8.92 -7.49 7.70
N LYS A 101 9.37 -6.67 6.76
CA LYS A 101 9.67 -7.04 5.39
C LYS A 101 11.13 -6.74 5.12
N LEU A 102 11.90 -7.75 4.72
CA LEU A 102 13.30 -7.63 4.32
C LEU A 102 13.39 -7.75 2.81
N THR A 103 14.09 -6.83 2.17
CA THR A 103 14.14 -6.73 0.72
C THR A 103 15.57 -6.74 0.21
N TYR A 104 15.78 -7.44 -0.89
CA TYR A 104 16.94 -7.34 -1.75
C TYR A 104 16.50 -6.97 -3.16
N ALA A 105 17.20 -6.02 -3.79
CA ALA A 105 16.99 -5.63 -5.18
C ALA A 105 18.31 -5.66 -5.96
N HIS A 106 18.20 -5.90 -7.25
CA HIS A 106 19.32 -5.86 -8.18
C HIS A 106 18.98 -4.98 -9.37
N HIS A 107 19.89 -4.04 -9.69
CA HIS A 107 19.71 -3.01 -10.70
C HIS A 107 20.66 -3.25 -11.88
N LEU A 108 20.10 -3.45 -13.06
CA LEU A 108 20.82 -3.59 -14.34
C LEU A 108 20.78 -2.26 -15.06
N MET A 109 21.93 -1.68 -15.30
CA MET A 109 22.08 -0.42 -16.02
C MET A 109 22.38 -0.70 -17.47
N PHE A 110 21.53 -0.23 -18.40
CA PHE A 110 21.67 -0.37 -19.85
C PHE A 110 22.09 0.94 -20.51
N SER A 111 22.34 1.99 -19.73
CA SER A 111 22.76 3.29 -20.23
C SER A 111 24.08 3.17 -20.99
N ARG A 112 24.16 3.73 -22.19
CA ARG A 112 25.39 3.84 -22.96
C ARG A 112 26.26 4.97 -22.48
N ASP A 113 25.60 6.06 -22.06
CA ASP A 113 26.22 7.25 -21.48
C ASP A 113 25.86 7.34 -20.00
N GLU A 114 26.73 7.96 -19.20
CA GLU A 114 26.52 8.11 -17.75
C GLU A 114 25.36 9.05 -17.41
N LEU A 115 24.86 9.83 -18.38
CA LEU A 115 23.84 10.86 -18.21
C LEU A 115 22.41 10.33 -18.44
N ASP A 116 22.26 9.31 -19.26
CA ASP A 116 20.93 8.78 -19.61
C ASP A 116 20.53 7.64 -18.67
N LEU A 117 19.40 7.81 -17.98
CA LEU A 117 18.85 6.74 -17.17
C LEU A 117 18.22 5.67 -18.05
N ASN A 118 18.72 4.44 -17.94
CA ASN A 118 18.13 3.25 -18.52
C ASN A 118 18.39 2.07 -17.57
N GLN A 119 17.45 1.84 -16.64
CA GLN A 119 17.62 0.90 -15.54
C GLN A 119 16.48 -0.09 -15.47
N LEU A 120 16.81 -1.38 -15.46
CA LEU A 120 15.89 -2.47 -15.13
C LEU A 120 16.26 -3.01 -13.74
N SER A 121 15.29 -3.08 -12.85
CA SER A 121 15.49 -3.51 -11.47
C SER A 121 14.59 -4.70 -11.16
N PHE A 122 15.14 -5.68 -10.46
CA PHE A 122 14.40 -6.81 -9.90
C PHE A 122 14.50 -6.76 -8.39
N GLY A 123 13.43 -7.10 -7.69
CA GLY A 123 13.42 -7.12 -6.24
C GLY A 123 12.63 -8.29 -5.69
N MET A 124 13.04 -8.77 -4.53
CA MET A 124 12.37 -9.79 -3.75
C MET A 124 12.33 -9.38 -2.30
N SER A 125 11.17 -9.57 -1.65
CA SER A 125 11.02 -9.36 -0.21
C SER A 125 10.61 -10.63 0.49
N ALA A 126 11.14 -10.80 1.70
CA ALA A 126 10.73 -11.82 2.66
C ALA A 126 9.93 -11.12 3.76
N ASP A 127 8.69 -11.55 3.95
CA ASP A 127 7.71 -10.89 4.78
C ASP A 127 7.36 -11.75 5.99
N PHE A 128 7.47 -11.19 7.18
CA PHE A 128 7.11 -11.82 8.45
C PHE A 128 5.97 -11.05 9.09
N TYR A 129 4.89 -11.74 9.37
CA TYR A 129 3.68 -11.17 9.93
C TYR A 129 3.29 -11.85 11.23
N GLN A 130 2.83 -11.08 12.19
CA GLN A 130 2.15 -11.53 13.39
C GLN A 130 0.80 -10.83 13.47
N GLY A 131 -0.27 -11.60 13.34
CA GLY A 131 -1.63 -11.15 13.54
C GLY A 131 -2.11 -11.48 14.95
N GLN A 132 -2.89 -10.60 15.56
CA GLN A 132 -3.48 -10.76 16.87
C GLN A 132 -4.93 -10.30 16.84
N LEU A 133 -5.81 -11.07 17.46
CA LEU A 133 -7.19 -10.72 17.77
C LEU A 133 -7.35 -10.65 19.27
N ASP A 134 -7.62 -9.45 19.81
CA ASP A 134 -7.81 -9.21 21.23
C ASP A 134 -9.30 -8.99 21.52
N GLN A 135 -9.91 -9.91 22.26
CA GLN A 135 -11.33 -9.89 22.60
C GLN A 135 -11.56 -9.59 24.09
N THR A 136 -10.54 -9.04 24.79
CA THR A 136 -10.57 -8.80 26.23
C THR A 136 -11.72 -7.88 26.64
N GLU A 137 -12.05 -6.86 25.83
CA GLU A 137 -13.11 -5.91 26.14
C GLU A 137 -14.52 -6.54 26.06
N TRP A 138 -14.73 -7.53 25.22
CA TRP A 138 -16.04 -8.21 25.09
C TRP A 138 -16.45 -8.95 26.36
N LEU A 139 -15.47 -9.40 27.14
CA LEU A 139 -15.74 -10.09 28.41
C LEU A 139 -16.12 -9.13 29.54
N GLN A 140 -15.81 -7.84 29.39
CA GLN A 140 -16.13 -6.84 30.42
C GLN A 140 -17.59 -6.34 30.31
N THR A 141 -18.25 -6.51 29.19
CA THR A 141 -19.64 -6.05 28.96
C THR A 141 -20.69 -6.98 29.53
N GLY A 142 -20.32 -8.13 30.07
CA GLY A 142 -21.23 -9.07 30.75
C GLY A 142 -22.06 -9.96 29.83
N ASP A 143 -22.13 -9.69 28.55
CA ASP A 143 -22.78 -10.54 27.55
C ASP A 143 -21.77 -11.57 27.04
N ILE A 144 -21.80 -12.77 27.64
CA ILE A 144 -20.94 -13.88 27.17
C ILE A 144 -21.52 -14.42 25.88
N ASP A 145 -20.89 -14.09 24.76
CA ASP A 145 -21.17 -14.74 23.49
C ASP A 145 -20.68 -16.21 23.55
N PRO A 146 -21.57 -17.20 23.39
CA PRO A 146 -21.20 -18.62 23.44
C PRO A 146 -20.16 -19.02 22.37
N ILE A 147 -19.99 -18.22 21.33
CA ILE A 147 -19.00 -18.44 20.26
C ILE A 147 -17.60 -18.03 20.70
N VAL A 148 -17.48 -17.10 21.65
CA VAL A 148 -16.20 -16.67 22.25
C VAL A 148 -15.81 -17.63 23.36
N ASN A 149 -15.42 -18.85 22.99
CA ASN A 149 -15.06 -19.94 23.90
C ASN A 149 -13.77 -19.66 24.68
N GLY A 150 -13.78 -18.70 25.60
CA GLY A 150 -12.75 -18.54 26.63
C GLY A 150 -11.34 -18.15 26.16
N ILE A 151 -11.07 -18.06 24.87
CA ILE A 151 -9.78 -17.60 24.33
C ILE A 151 -9.86 -16.11 24.06
N ILE A 152 -9.32 -15.33 24.97
CA ILE A 152 -9.39 -13.85 24.98
C ILE A 152 -8.46 -13.24 23.93
N VAL A 153 -7.31 -13.85 23.70
CA VAL A 153 -6.29 -13.38 22.76
C VAL A 153 -5.90 -14.55 21.86
N ARG A 154 -6.02 -14.34 20.56
CA ARG A 154 -5.54 -15.30 19.55
C ARG A 154 -4.45 -14.63 18.74
N ASP A 155 -3.37 -15.35 18.49
CA ASP A 155 -2.26 -14.89 17.67
C ASP A 155 -1.85 -15.94 16.65
N ALA A 156 -1.36 -15.50 15.51
CA ALA A 156 -0.75 -16.35 14.51
C ALA A 156 0.36 -15.60 13.78
N SER A 157 1.43 -16.30 13.52
CA SER A 157 2.56 -15.79 12.74
C SER A 157 2.64 -16.54 11.41
N TYR A 158 2.98 -15.81 10.34
CA TYR A 158 3.15 -16.39 9.03
C TYR A 158 4.24 -15.67 8.23
N PHE A 159 4.72 -16.36 7.22
CA PHE A 159 5.75 -15.89 6.31
C PHE A 159 5.20 -15.76 4.90
N ASN A 160 5.69 -14.78 4.14
CA ASN A 160 5.37 -14.62 2.73
C ASN A 160 6.55 -14.09 1.91
N LEU A 161 6.36 -14.05 0.61
CA LEU A 161 7.32 -13.51 -0.35
C LEU A 161 6.61 -12.56 -1.31
N ASP A 162 7.29 -11.46 -1.62
CA ASP A 162 6.92 -10.57 -2.70
C ASP A 162 8.03 -10.53 -3.75
N ILE A 163 7.66 -10.41 -5.02
CA ILE A 163 8.60 -10.18 -6.12
C ILE A 163 8.15 -9.00 -6.95
N GLY A 164 9.10 -8.28 -7.52
CA GLY A 164 8.81 -7.15 -8.40
C GLY A 164 9.89 -6.88 -9.43
N ALA A 165 9.49 -6.20 -10.48
CA ALA A 165 10.36 -5.65 -11.50
C ALA A 165 10.00 -4.18 -11.75
N SER A 166 11.00 -3.37 -12.06
CA SER A 166 10.83 -1.95 -12.39
C SER A 166 11.73 -1.59 -13.55
N TYR A 167 11.19 -0.81 -14.47
CA TYR A 167 11.95 -0.25 -15.58
C TYR A 167 11.84 1.27 -15.55
N ASN A 168 12.98 1.95 -15.51
CA ASN A 168 13.08 3.40 -15.51
C ASN A 168 13.90 3.80 -16.74
N PHE A 169 13.31 4.62 -17.60
CA PHE A 169 13.92 5.12 -18.81
C PHE A 169 13.68 6.61 -18.93
N LEU A 170 14.75 7.40 -18.72
CA LEU A 170 14.65 8.87 -18.66
C LEU A 170 13.55 9.29 -17.67
N ASP A 171 12.60 10.08 -18.13
CA ASP A 171 11.46 10.58 -17.34
C ASP A 171 10.29 9.58 -17.22
N PHE A 172 10.38 8.42 -17.85
CA PHE A 172 9.33 7.38 -17.81
C PHE A 172 9.69 6.27 -16.85
N TYR A 173 8.70 5.73 -16.15
CA TYR A 173 8.86 4.55 -15.33
C TYR A 173 7.65 3.62 -15.37
N VAL A 174 7.92 2.34 -15.15
CA VAL A 174 6.91 1.31 -14.97
C VAL A 174 7.36 0.32 -13.91
N HIS A 175 6.44 -0.10 -13.04
CA HIS A 175 6.70 -1.05 -11.97
C HIS A 175 5.62 -2.12 -11.97
N GLY A 176 6.04 -3.37 -11.76
CA GLY A 176 5.15 -4.51 -11.57
C GLY A 176 5.55 -5.27 -10.31
N THR A 177 4.57 -5.66 -9.48
CA THR A 177 4.83 -6.41 -8.25
C THR A 177 3.76 -7.45 -8.04
N ILE A 178 4.17 -8.63 -7.60
CA ILE A 178 3.30 -9.70 -7.11
C ILE A 178 3.56 -9.83 -5.63
N GLN A 179 2.55 -9.54 -4.81
CA GLN A 179 2.60 -9.68 -3.36
C GLN A 179 1.94 -10.98 -2.93
N ASN A 180 2.37 -11.50 -1.79
CA ASN A 180 1.82 -12.71 -1.16
C ASN A 180 1.90 -13.93 -2.09
N LEU A 181 3.09 -14.27 -2.58
CA LEU A 181 3.31 -15.41 -3.48
C LEU A 181 2.95 -16.75 -2.85
N ILE A 182 3.19 -16.90 -1.53
CA ILE A 182 2.95 -18.13 -0.80
C ILE A 182 1.53 -18.11 -0.24
N GLU A 183 0.74 -19.11 -0.57
CA GLU A 183 -0.57 -19.31 0.03
C GLU A 183 -0.41 -19.82 1.47
N THR A 184 -0.61 -18.94 2.45
CA THR A 184 -0.50 -19.25 3.87
C THR A 184 -1.85 -19.10 4.54
N LYS A 185 -2.33 -20.14 5.21
CA LYS A 185 -3.52 -20.09 6.07
C LYS A 185 -3.12 -19.55 7.44
N ARG A 186 -3.79 -18.53 7.91
CA ARG A 186 -3.44 -17.84 9.16
C ARG A 186 -3.96 -18.50 10.42
N LYS A 187 -5.17 -19.08 10.37
CA LYS A 187 -5.85 -19.74 11.50
C LYS A 187 -6.04 -18.87 12.74
N ILE A 188 -6.28 -17.56 12.56
CA ILE A 188 -6.52 -16.64 13.67
C ILE A 188 -7.98 -16.71 14.13
N TYR A 189 -8.90 -16.75 13.19
CA TYR A 189 -10.34 -16.74 13.46
C TYR A 189 -10.91 -18.16 13.49
N THR A 190 -10.65 -18.93 12.46
CA THR A 190 -11.12 -20.32 12.32
C THR A 190 -10.08 -21.21 11.65
N GLU A 191 -10.23 -22.53 11.82
CA GLU A 191 -9.38 -23.51 11.11
C GLU A 191 -9.58 -23.53 9.59
N THR A 192 -10.74 -23.04 9.13
CA THR A 192 -11.13 -22.98 7.71
C THR A 192 -10.92 -21.61 7.10
N GLU A 193 -10.17 -20.72 7.78
CA GLU A 193 -9.86 -19.38 7.28
C GLU A 193 -9.19 -19.44 5.91
N SER A 194 -9.59 -18.54 5.01
CA SER A 194 -9.00 -18.44 3.67
C SER A 194 -7.50 -18.11 3.77
N ALA A 195 -6.72 -18.60 2.80
CA ALA A 195 -5.33 -18.19 2.65
C ALA A 195 -5.23 -16.69 2.34
N ASN A 196 -4.07 -16.09 2.64
CA ASN A 196 -3.77 -14.74 2.23
C ASN A 196 -3.84 -14.62 0.69
N LEU A 197 -4.45 -13.55 0.22
CA LEU A 197 -4.72 -13.37 -1.21
C LEU A 197 -3.49 -12.79 -1.91
N ARG A 198 -3.11 -13.43 -3.03
CA ARG A 198 -2.11 -12.89 -3.93
C ARG A 198 -2.63 -11.61 -4.57
N ARG A 199 -1.74 -10.61 -4.66
CA ARG A 199 -2.05 -9.29 -5.19
C ARG A 199 -1.07 -8.91 -6.29
N TYR A 200 -1.61 -8.44 -7.40
CA TYR A 200 -0.84 -7.91 -8.52
C TYR A 200 -0.94 -6.40 -8.53
N LEU A 201 0.20 -5.73 -8.54
CA LEU A 201 0.31 -4.27 -8.60
C LEU A 201 1.03 -3.89 -9.87
N PHE A 202 0.52 -2.90 -10.57
CA PHE A 202 1.15 -2.30 -11.73
C PHE A 202 1.09 -0.79 -11.59
N SER A 203 2.23 -0.11 -11.73
CA SER A 203 2.33 1.35 -11.68
C SER A 203 3.10 1.87 -12.89
N ALA A 204 2.68 2.99 -13.44
CA ALA A 204 3.40 3.68 -14.50
C ALA A 204 3.24 5.20 -14.34
N GLY A 205 4.26 5.95 -14.75
CA GLY A 205 4.23 7.40 -14.72
C GLY A 205 5.25 8.01 -15.65
N TYR A 206 5.07 9.29 -15.91
CA TYR A 206 5.92 10.09 -16.77
C TYR A 206 6.06 11.50 -16.22
N VAL A 207 7.29 12.03 -16.21
CA VAL A 207 7.56 13.41 -15.75
C VAL A 207 7.82 14.30 -16.95
N PHE A 208 7.22 15.46 -16.97
CA PHE A 208 7.44 16.48 -18.00
C PHE A 208 7.36 17.89 -17.41
N GLY A 209 7.91 18.85 -18.12
CA GLY A 209 7.89 20.25 -17.73
C GLY A 209 9.27 20.85 -17.66
N ASP A 210 9.38 21.99 -17.00
CA ASP A 210 10.58 22.78 -16.88
C ASP A 210 11.06 22.78 -15.41
N ARG A 211 12.29 22.38 -15.16
CA ARG A 211 12.90 22.30 -13.81
C ARG A 211 12.91 23.63 -13.07
N ASP A 212 12.97 24.74 -13.84
CA ASP A 212 13.00 26.09 -13.27
C ASP A 212 11.58 26.61 -12.97
N LYS A 213 10.54 25.94 -13.47
CA LYS A 213 9.15 26.33 -13.27
C LYS A 213 8.39 25.28 -12.46
N ILE A 214 7.67 24.41 -13.14
CA ILE A 214 6.88 23.34 -12.55
C ILE A 214 7.07 22.08 -13.37
N LEU A 215 7.37 20.98 -12.67
CA LEU A 215 7.36 19.64 -13.23
C LEU A 215 6.03 18.98 -12.90
N TRP A 216 5.50 18.25 -13.86
CA TRP A 216 4.26 17.49 -13.74
C TRP A 216 4.52 16.01 -13.89
N GLU A 217 3.92 15.21 -13.04
CA GLU A 217 4.01 13.74 -13.07
C GLU A 217 2.61 13.14 -13.01
N PRO A 218 1.95 12.91 -14.15
CA PRO A 218 0.83 11.99 -14.21
C PRO A 218 1.32 10.57 -13.97
N SER A 219 0.56 9.83 -13.18
CA SER A 219 0.83 8.42 -12.93
C SER A 219 -0.46 7.64 -12.70
N LEU A 220 -0.37 6.34 -12.90
CA LEU A 220 -1.47 5.42 -12.64
C LEU A 220 -0.96 4.23 -11.82
N MET A 221 -1.85 3.67 -11.02
CA MET A 221 -1.62 2.40 -10.34
C MET A 221 -2.85 1.51 -10.53
N PHE A 222 -2.64 0.28 -10.97
CA PHE A 222 -3.67 -0.74 -11.06
C PHE A 222 -3.37 -1.85 -10.06
N GLN A 223 -4.41 -2.31 -9.38
CA GLN A 223 -4.36 -3.41 -8.44
C GLN A 223 -5.39 -4.47 -8.83
N LEU A 224 -4.98 -5.73 -8.75
CA LEU A 224 -5.83 -6.90 -8.89
C LEU A 224 -5.54 -7.85 -7.72
N VAL A 225 -6.58 -8.26 -7.01
CA VAL A 225 -6.50 -9.31 -5.98
C VAL A 225 -6.92 -10.63 -6.62
N ASP A 226 -6.06 -11.66 -6.47
CA ASP A 226 -6.39 -13.00 -6.98
C ASP A 226 -7.55 -13.59 -6.17
N GLN A 227 -8.24 -14.59 -6.69
CA GLN A 227 -9.43 -15.24 -6.14
C GLN A 227 -10.66 -14.32 -6.01
N THR A 228 -10.61 -13.21 -5.27
CA THR A 228 -11.74 -12.26 -5.17
C THR A 228 -12.00 -11.50 -6.45
N LYS A 229 -10.98 -11.40 -7.30
CA LYS A 229 -10.99 -10.60 -8.54
C LYS A 229 -11.25 -9.11 -8.31
N GLU A 230 -11.13 -8.64 -7.07
CA GLU A 230 -11.21 -7.22 -6.75
C GLU A 230 -10.17 -6.42 -7.54
N LYS A 231 -10.63 -5.36 -8.17
CA LYS A 231 -9.81 -4.48 -8.99
C LYS A 231 -9.97 -3.04 -8.55
N SER A 232 -8.87 -2.32 -8.53
CA SER A 232 -8.90 -0.87 -8.36
C SER A 232 -7.90 -0.18 -9.27
N ILE A 233 -8.21 1.06 -9.62
CA ILE A 233 -7.32 1.95 -10.36
C ILE A 233 -7.17 3.26 -9.59
N ASP A 234 -5.94 3.74 -9.52
CA ASP A 234 -5.60 5.06 -9.01
C ASP A 234 -5.05 5.90 -10.16
N ILE A 235 -5.59 7.08 -10.33
CA ILE A 235 -5.12 8.08 -11.30
C ILE A 235 -4.57 9.23 -10.49
N ASN A 236 -3.31 9.59 -10.72
CA ASN A 236 -2.61 10.58 -9.93
C ASN A 236 -2.03 11.67 -10.84
N ILE A 237 -2.00 12.88 -10.32
CA ILE A 237 -1.22 13.96 -10.89
C ILE A 237 -0.41 14.61 -9.77
N LYS A 238 0.90 14.69 -9.94
CA LYS A 238 1.82 15.35 -9.02
C LYS A 238 2.49 16.53 -9.68
N ALA A 239 2.64 17.60 -8.95
CA ALA A 239 3.35 18.81 -9.37
C ALA A 239 4.50 19.08 -8.41
N TYR A 240 5.66 19.44 -8.95
CA TYR A 240 6.85 19.80 -8.20
C TYR A 240 7.30 21.20 -8.56
N LYS A 241 7.74 21.95 -7.57
CA LYS A 241 8.38 23.24 -7.76
C LYS A 241 9.67 23.31 -6.94
N ASN A 242 10.79 23.52 -7.61
CA ASN A 242 12.03 23.81 -6.95
C ASN A 242 12.02 25.26 -6.43
N MET A 243 12.49 25.43 -5.18
CA MET A 243 12.56 26.70 -4.47
C MET A 243 13.98 26.84 -3.93
N ASP A 244 14.42 28.04 -3.56
CA ASP A 244 15.75 28.28 -3.01
C ASP A 244 16.05 27.45 -1.74
N PHE A 245 15.03 27.12 -0.97
CA PHE A 245 15.17 26.34 0.26
C PHE A 245 15.01 24.82 0.08
N GLY A 246 14.57 24.35 -1.09
CA GLY A 246 14.30 22.93 -1.35
C GLY A 246 13.20 22.73 -2.39
N ARG A 247 12.38 21.68 -2.25
CA ARG A 247 11.33 21.33 -3.22
C ARG A 247 9.97 21.27 -2.55
N LEU A 248 9.00 22.02 -3.09
CA LEU A 248 7.59 21.86 -2.76
C LEU A 248 6.92 20.92 -3.78
N TRP A 249 5.98 20.11 -3.31
CA TRP A 249 5.20 19.26 -4.20
C TRP A 249 3.78 19.04 -3.69
N ALA A 250 2.88 18.79 -4.61
CA ALA A 250 1.50 18.46 -4.31
C ALA A 250 1.01 17.35 -5.25
N VAL A 251 0.12 16.49 -4.76
CA VAL A 251 -0.51 15.41 -5.52
C VAL A 251 -2.01 15.49 -5.36
N LEU A 252 -2.73 15.17 -6.42
CA LEU A 252 -4.13 14.82 -6.37
C LEU A 252 -4.27 13.40 -6.91
N SER A 253 -4.79 12.50 -6.07
CA SER A 253 -5.03 11.10 -6.42
C SER A 253 -6.52 10.81 -6.37
N TYR A 254 -7.02 10.10 -7.38
CA TYR A 254 -8.37 9.56 -7.42
C TYR A 254 -8.29 8.04 -7.55
N ARG A 255 -8.86 7.33 -6.56
CA ARG A 255 -9.00 5.87 -6.56
C ARG A 255 -10.45 5.48 -6.85
N SER A 256 -10.64 4.50 -7.72
CA SER A 256 -11.93 3.86 -7.95
C SER A 256 -11.79 2.34 -7.95
N SER A 257 -12.63 1.65 -7.17
CA SER A 257 -12.78 0.20 -7.34
C SER A 257 -13.74 -0.09 -8.50
N PHE A 258 -13.45 -1.19 -9.24
CA PHE A 258 -14.34 -1.65 -10.31
C PHE A 258 -15.47 -2.52 -9.77
N ASP A 259 -15.23 -3.15 -8.63
CA ASP A 259 -16.15 -4.07 -7.98
C ASP A 259 -16.88 -3.29 -6.87
N GLY A 260 -18.20 -3.28 -6.94
CA GLY A 260 -19.06 -2.62 -5.96
C GLY A 260 -19.82 -3.65 -5.14
N ALA A 261 -19.99 -3.40 -3.83
CA ALA A 261 -20.94 -4.17 -3.04
C ALA A 261 -22.36 -3.89 -3.51
N GLU A 262 -23.10 -4.93 -3.85
CA GLU A 262 -24.51 -4.81 -4.20
C GLU A 262 -25.33 -4.58 -2.94
N TYR A 263 -26.22 -3.63 -2.96
CA TYR A 263 -27.17 -3.35 -1.89
C TYR A 263 -28.56 -3.08 -2.44
N ASN A 264 -29.59 -3.37 -1.64
CA ASN A 264 -30.98 -3.12 -2.00
C ASN A 264 -31.36 -1.69 -1.64
N SER A 265 -31.58 -0.84 -2.65
CA SER A 265 -31.93 0.58 -2.48
C SER A 265 -33.45 0.81 -2.35
N GLY A 266 -34.26 -0.24 -2.18
CA GLY A 266 -35.72 -0.14 -2.13
C GLY A 266 -36.39 -0.01 -3.49
N SER A 267 -35.74 0.49 -4.51
CA SER A 267 -36.19 0.57 -5.90
C SER A 267 -35.48 -0.43 -6.84
N GLY A 268 -34.51 -1.21 -6.32
CA GLY A 268 -33.74 -2.18 -7.06
C GLY A 268 -32.38 -2.48 -6.40
N VAL A 269 -31.59 -3.32 -7.04
CA VAL A 269 -30.23 -3.61 -6.63
C VAL A 269 -29.30 -2.51 -7.18
N SER A 270 -28.64 -1.80 -6.29
CA SER A 270 -27.61 -0.80 -6.61
C SER A 270 -26.23 -1.31 -6.21
N SER A 271 -25.18 -0.92 -6.91
CA SER A 271 -23.81 -1.29 -6.57
C SER A 271 -23.06 -0.07 -6.03
N GLN A 272 -22.40 -0.25 -4.89
CA GLN A 272 -21.63 0.78 -4.23
C GLN A 272 -20.15 0.58 -4.48
N ARG A 273 -19.51 1.52 -5.17
CA ARG A 273 -18.07 1.49 -5.48
C ARG A 273 -17.30 2.30 -4.45
N LEU A 274 -16.16 1.76 -4.03
CA LEU A 274 -15.24 2.49 -3.18
C LEU A 274 -14.48 3.52 -4.03
N GLN A 275 -14.65 4.79 -3.69
CA GLN A 275 -14.01 5.91 -4.37
C GLN A 275 -13.33 6.82 -3.35
N TYR A 276 -12.06 7.15 -3.58
CA TYR A 276 -11.31 8.09 -2.75
C TYR A 276 -10.75 9.23 -3.57
N LEU A 277 -10.86 10.43 -3.03
CA LEU A 277 -10.12 11.60 -3.49
C LEU A 277 -9.08 11.96 -2.44
N THR A 278 -7.81 11.98 -2.83
CA THR A 278 -6.68 12.10 -1.90
C THR A 278 -5.75 13.23 -2.33
N PRO A 279 -5.93 14.46 -1.81
CA PRO A 279 -4.93 15.51 -1.88
C PRO A 279 -3.76 15.21 -0.94
N ILE A 280 -2.55 15.51 -1.41
CA ILE A 280 -1.30 15.36 -0.67
C ILE A 280 -0.47 16.61 -0.90
N ILE A 281 0.18 17.10 0.15
CA ILE A 281 1.15 18.18 0.07
C ILE A 281 2.43 17.75 0.76
N GLY A 282 3.57 18.14 0.21
CA GLY A 282 4.85 17.80 0.81
C GLY A 282 5.94 18.83 0.52
N VAL A 283 6.96 18.79 1.34
CA VAL A 283 8.13 19.64 1.25
C VAL A 283 9.38 18.82 1.52
N ASN A 284 10.37 18.98 0.66
CA ASN A 284 11.73 18.50 0.88
C ASN A 284 12.60 19.71 1.22
N TYR A 285 13.20 19.68 2.42
CA TYR A 285 14.11 20.70 2.91
C TYR A 285 15.43 20.06 3.31
N ASN A 286 16.48 20.38 2.58
CA ASN A 286 17.77 19.69 2.69
C ASN A 286 17.59 18.16 2.59
N LYS A 287 17.94 17.43 3.66
CA LYS A 287 17.79 15.98 3.77
C LYS A 287 16.46 15.52 4.37
N PHE A 288 15.59 16.44 4.78
CA PHE A 288 14.32 16.12 5.42
C PHE A 288 13.17 16.24 4.42
N MET A 289 12.20 15.36 4.57
CA MET A 289 10.93 15.38 3.85
C MET A 289 9.79 15.36 4.85
N PHE A 290 8.79 16.21 4.63
CA PHE A 290 7.52 16.21 5.35
C PHE A 290 6.39 16.16 4.35
N ALA A 291 5.41 15.31 4.60
CA ALA A 291 4.20 15.25 3.80
C ALA A 291 2.97 15.05 4.67
N TYR A 292 1.86 15.64 4.22
CA TYR A 292 0.55 15.43 4.79
C TYR A 292 -0.40 14.96 3.69
N THR A 293 -1.10 13.87 3.98
CA THR A 293 -2.11 13.26 3.13
C THR A 293 -3.46 13.32 3.82
N TYR A 294 -4.47 13.77 3.10
CA TYR A 294 -5.86 13.62 3.51
C TYR A 294 -6.60 12.81 2.45
N SER A 295 -7.29 11.76 2.84
CA SER A 295 -8.09 10.97 1.91
C SER A 295 -9.57 11.11 2.27
N TYR A 296 -10.34 11.59 1.32
CA TYR A 296 -11.77 11.74 1.42
C TYR A 296 -12.48 10.60 0.70
N LEU A 297 -13.45 9.97 1.36
CA LEU A 297 -14.30 8.96 0.75
C LEU A 297 -15.33 9.68 -0.14
N ALA A 298 -15.15 9.59 -1.44
CA ALA A 298 -16.02 10.18 -2.45
C ALA A 298 -16.95 9.08 -2.97
N GLY A 299 -18.20 9.02 -2.53
CA GLY A 299 -19.13 7.99 -2.98
C GLY A 299 -20.42 8.03 -2.19
N GLU A 300 -21.33 7.12 -2.49
CA GLU A 300 -22.62 7.03 -1.82
C GLU A 300 -22.51 6.47 -0.38
N VAL A 301 -21.38 5.84 -0.02
CA VAL A 301 -21.08 5.41 1.35
C VAL A 301 -20.65 6.59 2.18
N ASN A 302 -21.52 7.11 2.98
CA ASN A 302 -21.21 8.18 3.90
C ASN A 302 -20.99 7.61 5.31
N PHE A 303 -19.76 7.26 5.61
CA PHE A 303 -19.36 7.01 7.00
C PHE A 303 -19.06 8.38 7.63
N GLY A 304 -19.95 8.97 8.35
CA GLY A 304 -19.92 10.25 9.07
C GLY A 304 -18.65 11.12 8.97
N ASN A 305 -17.48 10.63 9.37
CA ASN A 305 -16.16 11.26 9.26
C ASN A 305 -15.25 10.45 8.31
N GLY A 306 -15.77 10.03 7.17
CA GLY A 306 -15.20 9.05 6.25
C GLY A 306 -13.95 9.52 5.50
N GLY A 307 -12.84 9.46 6.14
CA GLY A 307 -11.54 9.73 5.53
C GLY A 307 -10.41 9.30 6.44
N PHE A 308 -9.18 9.44 5.97
CA PHE A 308 -8.00 9.25 6.81
C PHE A 308 -7.04 10.42 6.67
N HIS A 309 -6.27 10.62 7.73
CA HIS A 309 -5.16 11.55 7.77
C HIS A 309 -3.86 10.77 7.90
N GLN A 310 -2.84 11.21 7.18
CA GLN A 310 -1.52 10.61 7.27
C GLN A 310 -0.46 11.70 7.31
N ILE A 311 0.52 11.50 8.18
CA ILE A 311 1.74 12.30 8.24
C ILE A 311 2.89 11.38 7.85
N THR A 312 3.76 11.87 6.96
CA THR A 312 4.98 11.19 6.59
C THR A 312 6.17 12.09 6.88
N PHE A 313 7.16 11.54 7.59
CA PHE A 313 8.45 12.15 7.82
C PHE A 313 9.53 11.33 7.15
N GLY A 314 10.42 11.99 6.43
CA GLY A 314 11.50 11.36 5.70
C GLY A 314 12.85 11.96 6.01
N ILE A 315 13.91 11.14 5.90
CA ILE A 315 15.30 11.55 5.95
C ILE A 315 16.04 10.88 4.79
N ASP A 316 16.74 11.67 4.01
CA ASP A 316 17.62 11.22 2.93
C ASP A 316 19.08 11.29 3.41
N LEU A 317 19.77 10.15 3.37
CA LEU A 317 21.12 9.99 3.89
C LEU A 317 22.07 9.55 2.78
N PHE A 318 23.35 9.82 2.97
CA PHE A 318 24.42 9.37 2.08
C PHE A 318 24.16 9.64 0.59
N CYS A 319 23.52 10.77 0.30
CA CYS A 319 23.17 11.15 -1.06
C CYS A 319 24.45 11.26 -1.93
N LYS A 320 24.46 10.55 -3.04
CA LYS A 320 25.46 10.68 -4.08
C LYS A 320 25.06 11.84 -4.99
N ARG A 321 26.04 12.38 -5.74
CA ARG A 321 25.74 13.39 -6.75
C ARG A 321 24.73 12.82 -7.75
N GLU A 322 23.76 13.65 -8.16
CA GLU A 322 22.84 13.28 -9.24
C GLU A 322 23.63 12.82 -10.45
N LYS A 323 23.33 11.62 -10.91
CA LYS A 323 24.08 10.94 -11.95
C LYS A 323 23.45 11.13 -13.32
N TYR A 324 22.13 11.28 -13.35
CA TYR A 324 21.35 11.30 -14.58
C TYR A 324 20.78 12.68 -14.87
N ASP A 325 20.81 13.07 -16.14
CA ASP A 325 20.19 14.32 -16.62
C ASP A 325 18.73 14.08 -17.02
N CYS A 326 17.93 13.53 -16.12
CA CYS A 326 16.50 13.33 -16.28
C CYS A 326 15.74 13.87 -15.07
N ASN A 327 14.43 14.08 -15.20
CA ASN A 327 13.56 14.43 -14.08
C ASN A 327 13.11 13.19 -13.29
N CYS A 328 13.97 12.20 -13.16
CA CYS A 328 13.68 10.86 -12.64
C CYS A 328 13.25 10.91 -11.16
N PRO A 329 11.96 10.96 -10.82
CA PRO A 329 11.52 11.28 -9.45
C PRO A 329 11.82 10.17 -8.44
N ALA A 330 11.95 8.95 -8.92
CA ALA A 330 12.21 7.79 -8.07
C ALA A 330 13.69 7.53 -7.83
N ILE A 331 14.58 8.11 -8.63
CA ILE A 331 16.01 7.78 -8.67
C ILE A 331 16.89 8.97 -8.28
N ASN A 332 16.49 10.19 -8.64
CA ASN A 332 17.17 11.42 -8.24
C ASN A 332 16.55 12.06 -7.01
#